data_fb29972b17917842a700e6a3465670bc
#
_entry.id   fb29972b17917842a700e6a3465670bc
#
_cell.length_a   1.000
_cell.length_b   1.000
_cell.length_c   1.000
_cell.angle_alpha   90.00
_cell.angle_beta   90.00
_cell.angle_gamma   90.00
#
_symmetry.space_group_name_H-M   'P 1'
#
loop_
_entity.id
_entity.type
_entity.pdbx_description
1 polymer ?
#
loop_
_entity_poly.entity_id
_entity_poly.type
_entity_poly.pdbx_seq_one_letter_code
_entity_poly.pdbx_strand_id
1 'polypeptide(L)'
;MASVAAPVLKAPFPYFGGKSRVAGVVWERFGDVPNFVDPFAGSLAVLLNRPHEPGTETVNDLDGWLCNFWRAVRQDPDRVAAWADWPVSELDLHARGDWLFYRADAPAFVERLRADPDYCDFKSAGWWVWGACGWIGTGWGRKADAPPGVPRQLPHVGNAGRGVNRKLPHVGGS
;
A
#
# COMPACT_ATOMS: atom_id res chain seq x y z
N MET A 1 15.52 18.89 28.87
CA MET A 1 14.74 17.64 28.70
C MET A 1 15.16 17.04 27.38
N ALA A 2 15.70 15.82 27.36
CA ALA A 2 16.07 15.16 26.12
C ALA A 2 14.78 14.78 25.38
N SER A 3 14.60 15.30 24.15
CA SER A 3 13.54 14.88 23.26
C SER A 3 13.77 13.41 22.93
N VAL A 4 12.85 12.55 23.34
CA VAL A 4 12.83 11.15 22.90
C VAL A 4 12.43 11.19 21.44
N ALA A 5 13.37 10.87 20.56
CA ALA A 5 13.07 10.79 19.12
C ALA A 5 11.89 9.84 18.90
N ALA A 6 10.90 10.29 18.12
CA ALA A 6 9.75 9.46 17.79
C ALA A 6 10.22 8.15 17.11
N PRO A 7 9.61 7.01 17.42
CA PRO A 7 10.01 5.76 16.81
C PRO A 7 9.79 5.84 15.29
N VAL A 8 10.83 5.54 14.51
CA VAL A 8 10.73 5.45 13.06
C VAL A 8 9.80 4.28 12.68
N LEU A 9 8.68 4.59 12.08
CA LEU A 9 7.71 3.61 11.63
C LEU A 9 8.07 3.07 10.24
N LYS A 10 7.66 1.85 9.95
CA LYS A 10 7.85 1.23 8.63
C LYS A 10 6.53 1.20 7.87
N ALA A 11 6.63 1.28 6.55
CA ALA A 11 5.46 1.04 5.69
C ALA A 11 4.86 -0.35 5.96
N PRO A 12 3.55 -0.47 6.18
CA PRO A 12 2.92 -1.72 6.61
C PRO A 12 2.79 -2.77 5.50
N PHE A 13 3.04 -2.39 4.25
CA PHE A 13 2.96 -3.28 3.10
C PHE A 13 3.99 -2.90 2.02
N PRO A 14 4.41 -3.86 1.17
CA PRO A 14 5.26 -3.57 0.03
C PRO A 14 4.46 -2.76 -1.01
N TYR A 15 5.04 -1.66 -1.49
CA TYR A 15 4.42 -0.82 -2.51
C TYR A 15 5.38 -0.56 -3.67
N PHE A 16 4.86 -0.65 -4.90
CA PHE A 16 5.67 -0.38 -6.10
C PHE A 16 6.09 1.09 -6.14
N GLY A 17 7.36 1.33 -6.45
CA GLY A 17 7.90 2.69 -6.34
C GLY A 17 8.00 3.17 -4.89
N GLY A 18 7.89 2.25 -3.92
CA GLY A 18 8.00 2.54 -2.50
C GLY A 18 9.29 3.26 -2.15
N LYS A 19 9.15 4.37 -1.44
CA LYS A 19 10.23 5.31 -1.11
C LYS A 19 11.00 4.94 0.17
N SER A 20 10.78 3.73 0.73
CA SER A 20 11.39 3.33 2.01
C SER A 20 12.93 3.39 2.02
N ARG A 21 13.58 3.11 0.88
CA ARG A 21 15.04 3.15 0.77
C ARG A 21 15.61 4.57 0.72
N VAL A 22 14.81 5.53 0.29
CA VAL A 22 15.22 6.92 0.12
C VAL A 22 14.62 7.86 1.17
N ALA A 23 13.72 7.35 2.02
CA ALA A 23 13.01 8.15 3.00
C ALA A 23 13.96 8.92 3.94
N GLY A 24 15.00 8.26 4.42
CA GLY A 24 16.04 8.90 5.25
C GLY A 24 16.75 10.04 4.52
N VAL A 25 17.13 9.81 3.25
CA VAL A 25 17.80 10.84 2.42
C VAL A 25 16.84 12.02 2.15
N VAL A 26 15.56 11.76 1.97
CA VAL A 26 14.56 12.82 1.78
C VAL A 26 14.50 13.72 3.03
N TRP A 27 14.41 13.14 4.22
CA TRP A 27 14.38 13.89 5.47
C TRP A 27 15.70 14.59 5.78
N GLU A 28 16.82 13.99 5.45
CA GLU A 28 18.13 14.65 5.54
C GLU A 28 18.19 15.94 4.72
N ARG A 29 17.54 15.94 3.55
CA ARG A 29 17.52 17.09 2.65
C ARG A 29 16.47 18.14 3.03
N PHE A 30 15.31 17.70 3.51
CA PHE A 30 14.23 18.62 3.90
C PHE A 30 14.47 19.25 5.28
N GLY A 31 15.11 18.53 6.19
CA GLY A 31 15.20 18.93 7.57
C GLY A 31 13.85 18.94 8.28
N ASP A 32 13.75 19.70 9.36
CA ASP A 32 12.50 19.87 10.11
C ASP A 32 11.64 20.95 9.46
N VAL A 33 10.77 20.51 8.55
CA VAL A 33 9.84 21.40 7.83
C VAL A 33 8.48 21.42 8.52
N PRO A 34 7.83 22.58 8.67
CA PRO A 34 6.52 22.68 9.31
C PRO A 34 5.40 22.10 8.44
N ASN A 35 5.55 22.11 7.11
CA ASN A 35 4.61 21.55 6.16
C ASN A 35 5.28 20.51 5.28
N PHE A 36 4.70 19.32 5.24
CA PHE A 36 5.14 18.24 4.37
C PHE A 36 4.03 17.84 3.41
N VAL A 37 4.33 17.72 2.12
CA VAL A 37 3.37 17.31 1.09
C VAL A 37 3.94 16.14 0.30
N ASP A 38 3.25 14.99 0.31
CA ASP A 38 3.56 13.85 -0.56
C ASP A 38 2.39 13.59 -1.53
N PRO A 39 2.48 14.08 -2.79
CA PRO A 39 1.41 13.95 -3.78
C PRO A 39 1.26 12.54 -4.34
N PHE A 40 2.22 11.65 -4.09
CA PHE A 40 2.26 10.25 -4.51
C PHE A 40 2.61 9.36 -3.31
N ALA A 41 1.74 9.41 -2.31
CA ALA A 41 2.04 8.94 -0.96
C ALA A 41 2.28 7.43 -0.87
N GLY A 42 1.56 6.63 -1.65
CA GLY A 42 1.71 5.17 -1.66
C GLY A 42 1.60 4.57 -0.26
N SER A 43 2.61 3.84 0.15
CA SER A 43 2.70 3.23 1.48
C SER A 43 3.08 4.19 2.61
N LEU A 44 3.05 5.50 2.39
CA LEU A 44 3.48 6.56 3.32
C LEU A 44 4.91 6.39 3.83
N ALA A 45 5.76 5.72 3.09
CA ALA A 45 7.10 5.36 3.57
C ALA A 45 7.96 6.57 3.96
N VAL A 46 7.83 7.70 3.26
CA VAL A 46 8.55 8.93 3.62
C VAL A 46 7.98 9.53 4.90
N LEU A 47 6.66 9.68 4.96
CA LEU A 47 6.00 10.27 6.12
C LEU A 47 6.26 9.45 7.39
N LEU A 48 6.10 8.13 7.33
CA LEU A 48 6.32 7.23 8.46
C LEU A 48 7.78 7.20 8.95
N ASN A 49 8.71 7.63 8.10
CA ASN A 49 10.14 7.74 8.43
C ASN A 49 10.53 9.13 8.93
N ARG A 50 9.56 10.03 9.20
CA ARG A 50 9.85 11.38 9.71
C ARG A 50 10.59 11.29 11.04
N PRO A 51 11.80 11.86 11.15
CA PRO A 51 12.58 11.83 12.39
C PRO A 51 12.25 13.00 13.35
N HIS A 52 11.38 13.90 12.90
CA HIS A 52 10.98 15.12 13.61
C HIS A 52 9.54 15.00 14.12
N GLU A 53 9.17 15.86 15.05
CA GLU A 53 7.79 15.95 15.52
C GLU A 53 6.83 16.23 14.33
N PRO A 54 5.60 15.68 14.38
CA PRO A 54 4.61 15.90 13.34
C PRO A 54 4.28 17.38 13.15
N GLY A 55 4.13 17.80 11.90
CA GLY A 55 3.66 19.13 11.53
C GLY A 55 2.35 19.06 10.76
N THR A 56 2.15 20.00 9.84
CA THR A 56 1.07 19.89 8.86
C THR A 56 1.48 18.93 7.74
N GLU A 57 0.74 17.85 7.59
CA GLU A 57 1.06 16.77 6.67
C GLU A 57 -0.08 16.56 5.69
N THR A 58 0.23 16.69 4.41
CA THR A 58 -0.72 16.48 3.32
C THR A 58 -0.23 15.34 2.44
N VAL A 59 -1.06 14.33 2.30
CA VAL A 59 -0.78 13.15 1.46
C VAL A 59 -1.88 12.97 0.43
N ASN A 60 -1.50 12.55 -0.76
CA ASN A 60 -2.43 12.26 -1.85
C ASN A 60 -2.01 11.00 -2.60
N ASP A 61 -2.98 10.26 -3.09
CA ASP A 61 -2.79 9.17 -4.05
C ASP A 61 -4.03 9.03 -4.93
N LEU A 62 -3.86 8.46 -6.12
CA LEU A 62 -4.97 8.22 -7.06
C LEU A 62 -5.65 6.87 -6.83
N ASP A 63 -4.98 5.95 -6.15
CA ASP A 63 -5.51 4.62 -5.89
C ASP A 63 -6.59 4.68 -4.79
N GLY A 64 -7.86 4.52 -5.19
CA GLY A 64 -8.99 4.52 -4.27
C GLY A 64 -8.93 3.40 -3.22
N TRP A 65 -8.35 2.25 -3.53
CA TRP A 65 -8.19 1.16 -2.57
C TRP A 65 -7.16 1.50 -1.49
N LEU A 66 -6.08 2.12 -1.90
CA LEU A 66 -5.06 2.65 -1.00
C LEU A 66 -5.62 3.77 -0.11
N CYS A 67 -6.37 4.70 -0.70
CA CYS A 67 -7.03 5.78 0.06
C CYS A 67 -8.02 5.20 1.08
N ASN A 68 -8.80 4.19 0.70
CA ASN A 68 -9.69 3.48 1.61
C ASN A 68 -8.92 2.82 2.76
N PHE A 69 -7.80 2.16 2.46
CA PHE A 69 -6.97 1.54 3.48
C PHE A 69 -6.50 2.57 4.52
N TRP A 70 -5.94 3.69 4.09
CA TRP A 70 -5.44 4.70 5.03
C TRP A 70 -6.56 5.38 5.81
N ARG A 71 -7.74 5.60 5.21
CA ARG A 71 -8.92 6.10 5.93
C ARG A 71 -9.39 5.10 6.99
N ALA A 72 -9.45 3.83 6.64
CA ALA A 72 -9.86 2.78 7.56
C ALA A 72 -8.88 2.63 8.73
N VAL A 73 -7.57 2.63 8.47
CA VAL A 73 -6.53 2.61 9.51
C VAL A 73 -6.64 3.81 10.45
N ARG A 74 -6.91 5.00 9.90
CA ARG A 74 -7.11 6.19 10.72
C ARG A 74 -8.31 6.08 11.66
N GLN A 75 -9.39 5.45 11.20
CA GLN A 75 -10.62 5.33 11.98
C GLN A 75 -10.54 4.19 13.01
N ASP A 76 -10.08 3.03 12.59
CA ASP A 76 -10.01 1.84 13.46
C ASP A 76 -8.99 0.82 12.88
N PRO A 77 -7.73 0.89 13.30
CA PRO A 77 -6.69 -0.02 12.81
C PRO A 77 -6.92 -1.47 13.23
N ASP A 78 -7.55 -1.71 14.37
CA ASP A 78 -7.81 -3.07 14.87
C ASP A 78 -8.85 -3.79 14.00
N ARG A 79 -9.87 -3.08 13.51
CA ARG A 79 -10.81 -3.63 12.54
C ARG A 79 -10.14 -3.97 11.22
N VAL A 80 -9.23 -3.14 10.75
CA VAL A 80 -8.47 -3.45 9.52
C VAL A 80 -7.60 -4.68 9.74
N ALA A 81 -6.90 -4.76 10.87
CA ALA A 81 -6.07 -5.91 11.23
C ALA A 81 -6.90 -7.20 11.31
N ALA A 82 -8.09 -7.17 11.93
CA ALA A 82 -8.98 -8.32 12.01
C ALA A 82 -9.39 -8.86 10.63
N TRP A 83 -9.60 -8.00 9.63
CA TRP A 83 -9.88 -8.43 8.26
C TRP A 83 -8.65 -8.88 7.49
N ALA A 84 -7.46 -8.45 7.92
CA ALA A 84 -6.18 -8.85 7.33
C ALA A 84 -5.58 -10.11 7.97
N ASP A 85 -6.05 -10.49 9.16
CA ASP A 85 -5.56 -11.67 9.89
C ASP A 85 -6.17 -12.95 9.34
N TRP A 86 -5.59 -13.46 8.26
CA TRP A 86 -6.02 -14.69 7.59
C TRP A 86 -4.84 -15.43 6.98
N PRO A 87 -4.82 -16.77 7.04
CA PRO A 87 -3.82 -17.57 6.35
C PRO A 87 -3.82 -17.28 4.85
N VAL A 88 -2.63 -17.27 4.25
CA VAL A 88 -2.49 -17.05 2.81
C VAL A 88 -2.68 -18.36 2.07
N SER A 89 -3.68 -18.41 1.19
CA SER A 89 -3.88 -19.50 0.23
C SER A 89 -4.08 -18.93 -1.17
N GLU A 90 -3.70 -19.68 -2.20
CA GLU A 90 -3.88 -19.22 -3.59
C GLU A 90 -5.36 -19.01 -3.92
N LEU A 91 -6.23 -19.94 -3.46
CA LEU A 91 -7.66 -19.82 -3.66
C LEU A 91 -8.23 -18.54 -3.05
N ASP A 92 -7.86 -18.23 -1.81
CA ASP A 92 -8.34 -17.02 -1.13
C ASP A 92 -7.76 -15.74 -1.75
N LEU A 93 -6.52 -15.78 -2.22
CA LEU A 93 -5.92 -14.65 -2.94
C LEU A 93 -6.72 -14.32 -4.20
N HIS A 94 -7.11 -15.34 -4.98
CA HIS A 94 -7.94 -15.14 -6.15
C HIS A 94 -9.36 -14.71 -5.79
N ALA A 95 -10.01 -15.41 -4.85
CA ALA A 95 -11.39 -15.11 -4.48
C ALA A 95 -11.55 -13.69 -3.91
N ARG A 96 -10.64 -13.28 -3.03
CA ARG A 96 -10.68 -11.91 -2.44
C ARG A 96 -10.26 -10.86 -3.44
N GLY A 97 -9.30 -11.16 -4.32
CA GLY A 97 -8.92 -10.27 -5.42
C GLY A 97 -10.09 -10.05 -6.39
N ASP A 98 -10.76 -11.12 -6.79
CA ASP A 98 -11.95 -11.03 -7.64
C ASP A 98 -13.06 -10.23 -6.97
N TRP A 99 -13.33 -10.49 -5.69
CA TRP A 99 -14.33 -9.74 -4.93
C TRP A 99 -13.98 -8.26 -4.83
N LEU A 100 -12.73 -7.90 -4.60
CA LEU A 100 -12.32 -6.50 -4.52
C LEU A 100 -12.44 -5.78 -5.85
N PHE A 101 -11.87 -6.35 -6.91
CA PHE A 101 -11.60 -5.61 -8.13
C PHE A 101 -12.64 -5.81 -9.23
N TYR A 102 -13.43 -6.90 -9.18
CA TYR A 102 -14.37 -7.25 -10.24
C TYR A 102 -15.82 -7.33 -9.77
N ARG A 103 -16.13 -6.96 -8.54
CA ARG A 103 -17.51 -6.81 -8.10
C ARG A 103 -18.19 -5.69 -8.89
N ALA A 104 -19.48 -5.87 -9.15
CA ALA A 104 -20.26 -4.96 -10.00
C ALA A 104 -20.34 -3.52 -9.45
N ASP A 105 -20.22 -3.37 -8.13
CA ASP A 105 -20.29 -2.08 -7.44
C ASP A 105 -18.90 -1.42 -7.20
N ALA A 106 -17.82 -1.99 -7.74
CA ALA A 106 -16.49 -1.40 -7.57
C ALA A 106 -16.37 0.06 -8.06
N PRO A 107 -16.99 0.47 -9.19
CA PRO A 107 -17.02 1.87 -9.58
C PRO A 107 -17.76 2.75 -8.58
N ALA A 108 -18.92 2.29 -8.09
CA ALA A 108 -19.72 3.01 -7.09
C ALA A 108 -18.96 3.16 -5.76
N PHE A 109 -18.14 2.17 -5.38
CA PHE A 109 -17.27 2.25 -4.21
C PHE A 109 -16.28 3.42 -4.32
N VAL A 110 -15.61 3.56 -5.46
CA VAL A 110 -14.65 4.66 -5.68
C VAL A 110 -15.37 6.03 -5.69
N GLU A 111 -16.55 6.10 -6.32
CA GLU A 111 -17.36 7.33 -6.32
C GLU A 111 -17.80 7.70 -4.90
N ARG A 112 -18.17 6.73 -4.08
CA ARG A 112 -18.52 6.98 -2.68
C ARG A 112 -17.33 7.51 -1.87
N LEU A 113 -16.12 6.96 -2.08
CA LEU A 113 -14.90 7.50 -1.46
C LEU A 113 -14.63 8.96 -1.86
N ARG A 114 -15.00 9.35 -3.09
CA ARG A 114 -14.86 10.74 -3.57
C ARG A 114 -15.92 11.66 -2.99
N ALA A 115 -17.13 11.16 -2.86
CA ALA A 115 -18.27 11.95 -2.38
C ALA A 115 -18.27 12.16 -0.86
N ASP A 116 -17.75 11.20 -0.12
CA ASP A 116 -17.76 11.20 1.34
C ASP A 116 -16.32 11.02 1.88
N PRO A 117 -15.69 12.08 2.41
CA PRO A 117 -14.33 12.01 2.92
C PRO A 117 -14.17 11.15 4.19
N ASP A 118 -15.25 10.93 4.93
CA ASP A 118 -15.27 10.10 6.14
C ASP A 118 -15.61 8.64 5.85
N TYR A 119 -16.04 8.33 4.63
CA TYR A 119 -16.35 6.97 4.25
C TYR A 119 -15.09 6.10 4.12
N CYS A 120 -15.14 4.92 4.75
CA CYS A 120 -14.22 3.82 4.47
C CYS A 120 -14.94 2.47 4.61
N ASP A 121 -14.37 1.43 4.02
CA ASP A 121 -14.81 0.05 4.15
C ASP A 121 -13.68 -0.80 4.73
N PHE A 122 -13.84 -1.26 5.96
CA PHE A 122 -12.83 -2.00 6.71
C PHE A 122 -12.51 -3.37 6.12
N LYS A 123 -13.51 -4.05 5.60
CA LYS A 123 -13.33 -5.37 4.96
C LYS A 123 -12.48 -5.22 3.70
N SER A 124 -12.82 -4.27 2.84
CA SER A 124 -12.04 -3.96 1.65
C SER A 124 -10.62 -3.54 2.00
N ALA A 125 -10.43 -2.74 3.05
CA ALA A 125 -9.12 -2.30 3.50
C ALA A 125 -8.24 -3.47 3.97
N GLY A 126 -8.78 -4.32 4.86
CA GLY A 126 -8.07 -5.48 5.39
C GLY A 126 -7.74 -6.52 4.31
N TRP A 127 -8.69 -6.84 3.44
CA TRP A 127 -8.45 -7.77 2.35
C TRP A 127 -7.48 -7.23 1.31
N TRP A 128 -7.53 -5.92 1.05
CA TRP A 128 -6.59 -5.28 0.14
C TRP A 128 -5.15 -5.34 0.66
N VAL A 129 -4.90 -4.98 1.91
CA VAL A 129 -3.55 -5.03 2.48
C VAL A 129 -3.05 -6.46 2.66
N TRP A 130 -3.93 -7.39 3.07
CA TRP A 130 -3.61 -8.80 3.17
C TRP A 130 -3.13 -9.36 1.82
N GLY A 131 -3.86 -9.09 0.75
CA GLY A 131 -3.48 -9.53 -0.57
C GLY A 131 -2.24 -8.82 -1.11
N ALA A 132 -2.06 -7.52 -0.82
CA ALA A 132 -0.85 -6.79 -1.18
C ALA A 132 0.41 -7.38 -0.52
N CYS A 133 0.28 -7.91 0.70
CA CYS A 133 1.37 -8.58 1.42
C CYS A 133 1.56 -10.04 0.99
N GLY A 134 0.47 -10.76 0.68
CA GLY A 134 0.50 -12.20 0.39
C GLY A 134 0.81 -12.54 -1.07
N TRP A 135 0.58 -11.62 -2.02
CA TRP A 135 0.77 -11.92 -3.43
C TRP A 135 2.24 -11.94 -3.85
N ILE A 136 2.63 -12.99 -4.55
CA ILE A 136 3.98 -13.14 -5.12
C ILE A 136 3.88 -12.97 -6.64
N GLY A 137 4.58 -11.98 -7.18
CA GLY A 137 4.59 -11.68 -8.61
C GLY A 137 3.92 -10.38 -8.99
N THR A 138 3.46 -10.28 -10.23
CA THR A 138 2.87 -9.06 -10.78
C THR A 138 1.36 -9.15 -10.82
N GLY A 139 0.67 -8.10 -10.38
CA GLY A 139 -0.72 -7.91 -10.71
C GLY A 139 -1.73 -8.71 -9.91
N TRP A 140 -1.62 -8.76 -8.58
CA TRP A 140 -2.70 -9.29 -7.76
C TRP A 140 -4.05 -8.68 -8.17
N GLY A 141 -5.06 -9.57 -8.32
CA GLY A 141 -6.37 -9.19 -8.84
C GLY A 141 -6.39 -8.88 -10.34
N ARG A 142 -5.37 -9.20 -11.15
CA ARG A 142 -5.38 -9.02 -12.60
C ARG A 142 -5.88 -10.28 -13.30
N LYS A 143 -7.01 -10.17 -13.99
CA LYS A 143 -7.36 -11.15 -15.03
C LYS A 143 -6.56 -10.80 -16.29
N ALA A 144 -6.04 -11.82 -16.97
CA ALA A 144 -5.27 -11.63 -18.21
C ALA A 144 -6.08 -10.86 -19.28
N ASP A 145 -7.39 -10.97 -19.21
CA ASP A 145 -8.37 -10.48 -20.18
C ASP A 145 -9.12 -9.23 -19.70
N ALA A 146 -8.73 -8.63 -18.59
CA ALA A 146 -9.39 -7.42 -18.09
C ALA A 146 -9.21 -6.29 -19.11
N PRO A 147 -10.29 -5.62 -19.56
CA PRO A 147 -10.19 -4.56 -20.55
C PRO A 147 -9.21 -3.48 -20.09
N PRO A 148 -8.41 -2.93 -21.00
CA PRO A 148 -7.55 -1.81 -20.70
C PRO A 148 -8.43 -0.62 -20.33
N GLY A 149 -8.40 -0.15 -19.11
CA GLY A 149 -9.22 1.02 -18.71
C GLY A 149 -9.60 1.07 -17.25
N VAL A 150 -9.52 -0.01 -16.53
CA VAL A 150 -9.48 0.08 -15.07
C VAL A 150 -8.05 0.45 -14.69
N PRO A 151 -7.83 1.66 -14.17
CA PRO A 151 -6.48 2.05 -13.74
C PRO A 151 -6.06 1.14 -12.60
N ARG A 152 -5.34 0.11 -12.96
CA ARG A 152 -4.80 -0.75 -11.98
C ARG A 152 -3.40 -0.35 -11.78
N GLN A 153 -3.29 0.53 -10.94
CA GLN A 153 -2.05 0.71 -10.24
C GLN A 153 -2.12 -0.01 -8.89
N LEU A 154 -2.45 -1.29 -8.93
CA LEU A 154 -1.71 -2.10 -7.99
C LEU A 154 -0.26 -1.92 -8.36
N PRO A 155 0.57 -1.53 -7.40
CA PRO A 155 1.98 -1.34 -7.67
C PRO A 155 2.47 -2.60 -8.34
N HIS A 156 3.10 -2.43 -9.47
CA HIS A 156 3.71 -3.50 -10.20
C HIS A 156 4.87 -4.02 -9.32
N VAL A 157 4.59 -5.02 -8.49
CA VAL A 157 5.60 -5.67 -7.66
C VAL A 157 6.64 -6.39 -8.53
N GLY A 158 6.52 -6.26 -9.87
CA GLY A 158 7.29 -6.98 -10.84
C GLY A 158 8.80 -6.88 -10.72
N ASN A 159 9.30 -5.84 -10.10
CA ASN A 159 10.73 -5.75 -9.82
C ASN A 159 11.07 -5.99 -8.34
N ALA A 160 10.14 -5.83 -7.41
CA ALA A 160 10.37 -6.23 -6.03
C ALA A 160 10.38 -7.76 -5.90
N GLY A 161 9.53 -8.47 -6.67
CA GLY A 161 9.61 -9.93 -6.81
C GLY A 161 10.88 -10.43 -7.49
N ARG A 162 11.49 -9.64 -8.36
CA ARG A 162 12.81 -9.98 -8.94
C ARG A 162 13.94 -9.94 -7.92
N GLY A 163 13.78 -9.28 -6.80
CA GLY A 163 14.72 -9.37 -5.69
C GLY A 163 14.69 -10.74 -5.00
N VAL A 164 13.60 -11.46 -5.10
CA VAL A 164 13.43 -12.84 -4.60
C VAL A 164 13.78 -13.86 -5.68
N ASN A 165 13.67 -13.54 -6.97
CA ASN A 165 14.29 -14.28 -8.05
C ASN A 165 15.81 -14.08 -8.00
N ARG A 166 16.41 -14.52 -6.92
CA ARG A 166 17.82 -14.81 -6.90
C ARG A 166 18.07 -15.77 -8.05
N LYS A 167 18.85 -15.34 -9.02
CA LYS A 167 19.43 -16.26 -9.98
C LYS A 167 20.00 -17.40 -9.16
N LEU A 168 19.40 -18.58 -9.26
CA LEU A 168 20.04 -19.78 -8.79
C LEU A 168 21.46 -19.75 -9.39
N PRO A 169 22.51 -20.04 -8.62
CA PRO A 169 23.84 -20.09 -9.16
C PRO A 169 23.79 -21.00 -10.38
N HIS A 170 24.24 -20.47 -11.50
CA HIS A 170 24.38 -21.24 -12.72
C HIS A 170 25.35 -22.36 -12.40
N VAL A 171 24.84 -23.56 -12.17
CA VAL A 171 25.66 -24.75 -12.12
C VAL A 171 26.09 -24.96 -13.55
N GLY A 172 27.31 -24.50 -13.86
CA GLY A 172 27.89 -24.70 -15.17
C GLY A 172 27.96 -26.20 -15.41
N GLY A 173 27.21 -26.64 -16.40
CA GLY A 173 27.43 -27.96 -17.00
C GLY A 173 28.73 -27.95 -17.75
N SER A 174 29.60 -28.83 -17.37
CA SER A 174 30.77 -29.26 -18.14
C SER A 174 30.33 -29.96 -19.41
#